data_8188e997b478581bd5fdaf90e25a4151
#
_entry.id   8188e997b478581bd5fdaf90e25a4151
#
_cell.length_a   1.000
_cell.length_b   1.000
_cell.length_c   1.000
_cell.angle_alpha   90.00
_cell.angle_beta   90.00
_cell.angle_gamma   90.00
#
_symmetry.space_group_name_H-M   'P 1'
#
loop_
_entity.id
_entity.type
_entity.pdbx_description
1 polymer ?
#
loop_
_entity_poly.entity_id
_entity_poly.type
_entity_poly.pdbx_seq_one_letter_code
_entity_poly.pdbx_strand_id
1 'polypeptide(L)'
;RFIRQELGFNPNNIFLMPVRGDSMAPTLKNQSIVMVNRMDGFSTDGIYVFRYDNRLMVKRLQFLPHGIKVVSDNSSYEAWELGKKDIEGADFEIIGEVVWSGQRM
;
A
#
# COMPACT_ATOMS: atom_id res chain seq x y z
N ARG A 1 -15.11 6.90 -15.37
CA ARG A 1 -16.01 8.01 -15.00
C ARG A 1 -16.54 7.90 -13.58
N PHE A 2 -16.99 6.70 -13.20
CA PHE A 2 -17.39 6.45 -11.82
C PHE A 2 -16.26 6.76 -10.84
N ILE A 3 -15.07 6.24 -11.12
CA ILE A 3 -13.90 6.46 -10.25
C ILE A 3 -13.61 7.96 -10.13
N ARG A 4 -13.61 8.65 -11.25
CA ARG A 4 -13.27 10.05 -11.27
C ARG A 4 -14.27 10.92 -10.51
N GLN A 5 -15.57 10.64 -10.70
CA GLN A 5 -16.62 11.46 -10.12
C GLN A 5 -16.92 11.11 -8.67
N GLU A 6 -16.89 9.83 -8.34
CA GLU A 6 -17.26 9.37 -7.00
C GLU A 6 -16.09 9.33 -6.04
N LEU A 7 -14.90 8.98 -6.52
CA LEU A 7 -13.74 8.80 -5.67
C LEU A 7 -12.72 9.93 -5.81
N GLY A 8 -12.86 10.78 -6.82
CA GLY A 8 -11.96 11.91 -7.03
C GLY A 8 -10.59 11.54 -7.58
N PHE A 9 -10.43 10.35 -8.15
CA PHE A 9 -9.15 9.90 -8.68
C PHE A 9 -9.11 10.04 -10.19
N ASN A 10 -7.90 10.26 -10.70
CA ASN A 10 -7.66 10.25 -12.13
C ASN A 10 -7.63 8.79 -12.62
N PRO A 11 -8.55 8.39 -13.51
CA PRO A 11 -8.58 7.00 -13.98
C PRO A 11 -7.30 6.53 -14.62
N ASN A 12 -6.51 7.43 -15.18
CA ASN A 12 -5.24 7.06 -15.82
C ASN A 12 -4.17 6.66 -14.82
N ASN A 13 -4.37 6.97 -13.54
CA ASN A 13 -3.44 6.63 -12.47
C ASN A 13 -3.87 5.40 -11.68
N ILE A 14 -4.95 4.76 -12.09
CA ILE A 14 -5.50 3.62 -11.36
C ILE A 14 -5.06 2.33 -12.06
N PHE A 15 -4.65 1.36 -11.26
CA PHE A 15 -4.41 0.01 -11.76
C PHE A 15 -4.88 -1.01 -10.74
N LEU A 16 -5.06 -2.23 -11.19
CA LEU A 16 -5.50 -3.35 -10.35
C LEU A 16 -4.35 -4.32 -10.18
N MET A 17 -4.28 -4.93 -9.00
CA MET A 17 -3.30 -5.99 -8.78
C MET A 17 -3.83 -6.98 -7.75
N PRO A 18 -3.40 -8.25 -7.83
CA PRO A 18 -3.78 -9.24 -6.83
C PRO A 18 -2.89 -9.11 -5.59
N VAL A 19 -3.47 -9.43 -4.44
CA VAL A 19 -2.73 -9.52 -3.18
C VAL A 19 -2.33 -10.97 -2.99
N ARG A 20 -1.08 -11.21 -2.63
CA ARG A 20 -0.59 -12.54 -2.35
C ARG A 20 -0.27 -12.68 -0.88
N GLY A 21 -0.65 -13.83 -0.32
CA GLY A 21 -0.40 -14.11 1.07
C GLY A 21 -1.46 -13.56 1.98
N ASP A 22 -1.25 -13.72 3.29
CA ASP A 22 -2.25 -13.39 4.28
C ASP A 22 -1.80 -12.31 5.28
N SER A 23 -0.71 -11.62 4.99
CA SER A 23 -0.18 -10.64 5.94
C SER A 23 -1.13 -9.47 6.19
N MET A 24 -2.05 -9.21 5.28
CA MET A 24 -3.03 -8.14 5.44
C MET A 24 -4.43 -8.64 5.77
N ALA A 25 -4.57 -9.93 6.07
CA ALA A 25 -5.85 -10.46 6.51
C ALA A 25 -6.19 -9.93 7.90
N PRO A 26 -7.45 -9.70 8.22
CA PRO A 26 -8.63 -9.92 7.38
C PRO A 26 -8.97 -8.79 6.41
N THR A 27 -8.23 -7.69 6.46
CA THR A 27 -8.53 -6.51 5.64
C THR A 27 -8.41 -6.84 4.14
N LEU A 28 -7.31 -7.48 3.77
CA LEU A 28 -7.08 -7.92 2.40
C LEU A 28 -6.77 -9.41 2.43
N LYS A 29 -7.62 -10.20 1.82
CA LYS A 29 -7.43 -11.65 1.79
C LYS A 29 -6.52 -12.05 0.66
N ASN A 30 -5.90 -13.23 0.81
CA ASN A 30 -5.08 -13.79 -0.25
C ASN A 30 -5.88 -13.87 -1.54
N GLN A 31 -5.29 -13.44 -2.65
CA GLN A 31 -5.88 -13.43 -3.98
C GLN A 31 -7.00 -12.42 -4.17
N SER A 32 -7.24 -11.54 -3.21
CA SER A 32 -8.16 -10.42 -3.47
C SER A 32 -7.51 -9.47 -4.46
N ILE A 33 -8.35 -8.68 -5.12
CA ILE A 33 -7.87 -7.68 -6.08
C ILE A 33 -7.95 -6.33 -5.39
N VAL A 34 -6.90 -5.54 -5.50
CA VAL A 34 -6.89 -4.18 -4.98
C VAL A 34 -6.83 -3.19 -6.13
N MET A 35 -7.50 -2.07 -5.94
CA MET A 35 -7.42 -0.93 -6.83
C MET A 35 -6.40 0.04 -6.22
N VAL A 36 -5.39 0.40 -6.99
CA VAL A 36 -4.28 1.20 -6.53
C VAL A 36 -4.26 2.51 -7.29
N ASN A 37 -4.21 3.61 -6.54
CA ASN A 37 -4.02 4.94 -7.11
C ASN A 37 -2.53 5.24 -7.11
N ARG A 38 -1.94 5.29 -8.30
CA ARG A 38 -0.51 5.52 -8.46
C ARG A 38 -0.12 6.90 -7.96
N MET A 39 0.95 6.97 -7.19
CA MET A 39 1.43 8.25 -6.67
C MET A 39 2.92 8.16 -6.34
N ASP A 40 3.59 9.31 -6.35
CA ASP A 40 5.03 9.38 -6.11
C ASP A 40 5.39 9.56 -4.65
N GLY A 41 4.44 9.87 -3.82
CA GLY A 41 4.68 10.10 -2.42
C GLY A 41 3.41 9.90 -1.63
N PHE A 42 3.39 10.40 -0.42
CA PHE A 42 2.26 10.18 0.47
C PHE A 42 2.19 11.31 1.50
N SER A 43 1.00 11.50 2.06
CA SER A 43 0.81 12.49 3.12
C SER A 43 -0.07 11.97 4.25
N THR A 44 -0.71 10.83 4.09
CA THR A 44 -1.64 10.30 5.08
C THR A 44 -1.38 8.83 5.34
N ASP A 45 -1.72 8.39 6.54
CA ASP A 45 -1.68 6.98 6.87
C ASP A 45 -2.68 6.21 6.00
N GLY A 46 -2.34 4.99 5.64
CA GLY A 46 -3.21 4.18 4.82
C GLY A 46 -2.50 2.91 4.35
N ILE A 47 -3.15 2.18 3.45
CA ILE A 47 -2.58 0.97 2.87
C ILE A 47 -1.95 1.34 1.55
N TYR A 48 -0.69 0.95 1.39
CA TYR A 48 0.11 1.33 0.22
C TYR A 48 0.76 0.13 -0.42
N VAL A 49 0.96 0.23 -1.73
CA VAL A 49 1.85 -0.65 -2.48
C VAL A 49 3.18 0.08 -2.58
N PHE A 50 4.24 -0.57 -2.16
CA PHE A 50 5.56 0.04 -2.18
C PHE A 50 6.62 -1.03 -2.44
N ARG A 51 7.76 -0.57 -2.91
CA ARG A 51 8.93 -1.42 -3.12
C ARG A 51 9.97 -1.12 -2.05
N TYR A 52 10.46 -2.14 -1.42
CA TYR A 52 11.57 -2.02 -0.48
C TYR A 52 12.49 -3.20 -0.64
N ASP A 53 13.79 -2.92 -0.82
CA ASP A 53 14.82 -3.95 -0.97
C ASP A 53 14.44 -4.93 -2.09
N ASN A 54 14.02 -4.38 -3.23
CA ASN A 54 13.60 -5.12 -4.43
C ASN A 54 12.37 -6.00 -4.23
N ARG A 55 11.60 -5.76 -3.18
CA ARG A 55 10.37 -6.53 -2.93
C ARG A 55 9.17 -5.61 -2.97
N LEU A 56 8.16 -6.03 -3.71
CA LEU A 56 6.90 -5.33 -3.77
C LEU A 56 6.04 -5.78 -2.60
N MET A 57 5.54 -4.83 -1.83
CA MET A 57 4.75 -5.13 -0.64
C MET A 57 3.47 -4.32 -0.61
N VAL A 58 2.44 -4.89 0.03
CA VAL A 58 1.20 -4.20 0.34
C VAL A 58 1.07 -4.22 1.85
N LYS A 59 1.17 -3.05 2.48
CA LYS A 59 1.16 -2.94 3.94
C LYS A 59 0.46 -1.65 4.33
N ARG A 60 0.05 -1.58 5.60
CA ARG A 60 -0.42 -0.33 6.18
C ARG A 60 0.79 0.47 6.62
N LEU A 61 0.85 1.72 6.18
CA LEU A 61 1.94 2.62 6.54
C LEU A 61 1.43 3.71 7.46
N GLN A 62 2.12 3.89 8.57
CA GLN A 62 1.85 4.95 9.52
C GLN A 62 3.04 5.89 9.53
N PHE A 63 2.78 7.18 9.34
CA PHE A 63 3.86 8.15 9.25
C PHE A 63 4.22 8.67 10.63
N LEU A 64 5.49 8.56 10.95
CA LEU A 64 6.06 8.96 12.23
C LEU A 64 6.92 10.20 12.01
N PRO A 65 7.17 11.00 13.07
CA PRO A 65 8.02 12.19 12.91
C PRO A 65 9.39 11.89 12.33
N HIS A 66 9.90 10.68 12.51
CA HIS A 66 11.26 10.32 12.10
C HIS A 66 11.31 9.10 11.19
N GLY A 67 10.18 8.72 10.61
CA GLY A 67 10.17 7.55 9.73
C GLY A 67 8.77 7.05 9.42
N ILE A 68 8.70 5.79 9.05
CA ILE A 68 7.44 5.11 8.71
C ILE A 68 7.36 3.81 9.48
N LYS A 69 6.21 3.56 10.10
CA LYS A 69 5.92 2.25 10.69
C LYS A 69 5.19 1.42 9.65
N VAL A 70 5.71 0.22 9.37
CA VAL A 70 5.15 -0.71 8.39
C VAL A 70 4.39 -1.77 9.16
N VAL A 71 3.09 -1.86 8.92
CA VAL A 71 2.20 -2.72 9.70
C VAL A 71 1.49 -3.71 8.79
N SER A 72 1.53 -4.97 9.18
CA SER A 72 0.68 -6.01 8.61
C SER A 72 -0.59 -6.07 9.43
N ASP A 73 -1.75 -6.02 8.78
CA ASP A 73 -3.03 -6.06 9.51
C ASP A 73 -3.25 -7.40 10.20
N ASN A 74 -2.61 -8.45 9.71
CA ASN A 74 -2.60 -9.75 10.39
C ASN A 74 -1.63 -9.68 11.56
N SER A 75 -2.15 -9.82 12.78
CA SER A 75 -1.37 -9.65 14.00
C SER A 75 -0.29 -10.74 14.18
N SER A 76 -0.32 -11.79 13.37
CA SER A 76 0.73 -12.81 13.40
C SER A 76 2.05 -12.31 12.82
N TYR A 77 2.04 -11.16 12.15
CA TYR A 77 3.22 -10.55 11.56
C TYR A 77 3.63 -9.35 12.38
N GLU A 78 4.93 -9.22 12.65
CA GLU A 78 5.42 -8.11 13.43
C GLU A 78 5.55 -6.84 12.59
N ALA A 79 5.23 -5.71 13.22
CA ALA A 79 5.46 -4.40 12.60
C ALA A 79 6.95 -4.07 12.63
N TRP A 80 7.39 -3.25 11.69
CA TRP A 80 8.77 -2.79 11.64
C TRP A 80 8.80 -1.35 11.14
N GLU A 81 9.96 -0.72 11.23
CA GLU A 81 10.07 0.69 10.92
C GLU A 81 11.15 0.96 9.92
N LEU A 82 10.91 2.01 9.10
CA LEU A 82 11.89 2.56 8.19
C LEU A 82 12.28 3.93 8.69
N GLY A 83 13.58 4.17 8.84
CA GLY A 83 14.09 5.48 9.21
C GLY A 83 14.20 6.39 8.01
N LYS A 84 14.57 7.65 8.25
CA LYS A 84 14.68 8.62 7.16
C LYS A 84 15.67 8.20 6.09
N LYS A 85 16.79 7.59 6.48
CA LYS A 85 17.78 7.14 5.51
C LYS A 85 17.23 6.08 4.58
N ASP A 86 16.40 5.17 5.11
CA ASP A 86 15.78 4.14 4.29
C ASP A 86 14.81 4.76 3.30
N ILE A 87 14.01 5.72 3.78
CA ILE A 87 12.97 6.35 2.98
C ILE A 87 13.58 7.17 1.84
N GLU A 88 14.68 7.85 2.11
CA GLU A 88 15.35 8.70 1.12
C GLU A 88 16.24 7.93 0.18
N GLY A 89 16.52 6.67 0.49
CA GLY A 89 17.40 5.84 -0.31
C GLY A 89 16.73 5.26 -1.53
N ALA A 90 17.54 4.65 -2.38
CA ALA A 90 17.05 4.06 -3.63
C ALA A 90 16.28 2.77 -3.41
N ASP A 91 16.37 2.18 -2.21
CA ASP A 91 15.73 0.88 -1.94
C ASP A 91 14.26 1.00 -1.60
N PHE A 92 13.75 2.20 -1.38
CA PHE A 92 12.35 2.41 -1.01
C PHE A 92 11.66 3.31 -2.02
N GLU A 93 10.47 2.87 -2.46
CA GLU A 93 9.68 3.64 -3.41
C GLU A 93 8.20 3.36 -3.19
N ILE A 94 7.41 4.43 -3.02
CA ILE A 94 5.96 4.31 -2.98
C ILE A 94 5.45 4.16 -4.41
N ILE A 95 4.63 3.14 -4.64
CA ILE A 95 4.00 2.90 -5.94
C ILE A 95 2.62 3.53 -5.98
N GLY A 96 1.84 3.34 -4.93
CA GLY A 96 0.51 3.92 -4.87
C GLY A 96 -0.25 3.54 -3.62
N GLU A 97 -1.42 4.14 -3.46
CA GLU A 97 -2.30 3.89 -2.33
C GLU A 97 -3.42 2.96 -2.74
N VAL A 98 -3.72 1.98 -1.88
CA VAL A 98 -4.85 1.09 -2.09
C VAL A 98 -6.12 1.85 -1.74
N VAL A 99 -7.00 2.02 -2.72
CA VAL A 99 -8.23 2.81 -2.54
C VAL A 99 -9.49 1.97 -2.58
N TRP A 100 -9.37 0.71 -2.94
CA TRP A 100 -10.52 -0.20 -3.00
C TRP A 100 -10.02 -1.64 -3.04
N SER A 101 -10.81 -2.57 -2.52
CA SER A 101 -10.48 -3.99 -2.60
C SER A 101 -11.73 -4.82 -2.85
N GLY A 102 -11.55 -5.96 -3.52
CA GLY A 102 -12.61 -6.90 -3.77
C GLY A 102 -12.06 -8.30 -3.90
N GLN A 103 -12.93 -9.28 -3.73
CA GLN A 103 -12.53 -10.67 -3.85
C GLN A 103 -12.77 -11.18 -5.24
N ARG A 104 -11.84 -11.99 -5.69
CA ARG A 104 -11.98 -12.72 -6.92
C ARG A 104 -13.03 -13.80 -6.77
N MET A 105 -13.88 -13.88 -7.74
CA MET A 105 -14.91 -14.93 -7.75
C MET A 105 -14.35 -16.22 -8.32
#